data_8b446cb3dacd69e5697b83a3f2b8a498
#
_entry.id   8b446cb3dacd69e5697b83a3f2b8a498
#
_cell.length_a   1.000
_cell.length_b   1.000
_cell.length_c   1.000
_cell.angle_alpha   90.00
_cell.angle_beta   90.00
_cell.angle_gamma   90.00
#
_symmetry.space_group_name_H-M   'P 1'
#
loop_
_entity.id
_entity.type
_entity.pdbx_description
1 polymer ?
#
loop_
_entity_poly.entity_id
_entity_poly.type
_entity_poly.pdbx_seq_one_letter_code
_entity_poly.pdbx_strand_id
1 'polypeptide(L)'
;MSKTVFTYQNVLRAYYNCRKRKRRTLSALGFECNLEANLAHLTQALQTRTYVPDRSVYFVVTKPKPREIFAAEFLDRITHHILINEVEKIWEKQIFLPHSCACRKRKGHHYAMRYLSQQIKNFAYFGQFDITNFFSSIDKDILYSLFCQVIQTQHRPSWWKDDILWLSQVIIFTDPTKGYFY
;
A
#
# COMPACT_ATOMS: atom_id res chain seq x y z
N MET A 1 -21.33 7.26 -18.78
CA MET A 1 -20.05 7.22 -18.04
C MET A 1 -19.78 5.79 -17.65
N SER A 2 -18.64 5.22 -18.04
CA SER A 2 -18.24 3.89 -17.61
C SER A 2 -18.07 3.86 -16.08
N LYS A 3 -18.59 2.82 -15.45
CA LYS A 3 -18.40 2.63 -14.01
C LYS A 3 -16.93 2.32 -13.74
N THR A 4 -16.32 3.04 -12.80
CA THR A 4 -14.92 2.83 -12.41
C THR A 4 -14.70 3.15 -10.93
N VAL A 5 -13.68 2.52 -10.33
CA VAL A 5 -13.18 2.85 -8.99
C VAL A 5 -12.52 4.25 -8.98
N PHE A 6 -11.97 4.68 -10.11
CA PHE A 6 -11.17 5.89 -10.23
C PHE A 6 -12.04 7.14 -10.39
N THR A 7 -12.96 7.36 -9.45
CA THR A 7 -13.75 8.60 -9.39
C THR A 7 -12.96 9.68 -8.66
N TYR A 8 -13.19 10.94 -9.01
CA TYR A 8 -12.57 12.07 -8.31
C TYR A 8 -12.78 12.00 -6.78
N GLN A 9 -13.98 11.58 -6.34
CA GLN A 9 -14.29 11.43 -4.92
C GLN A 9 -13.43 10.36 -4.23
N ASN A 10 -13.16 9.23 -4.89
CA ASN A 10 -12.30 8.19 -4.34
C ASN A 10 -10.83 8.62 -4.31
N VAL A 11 -10.36 9.33 -5.33
CA VAL A 11 -9.02 9.93 -5.37
C VAL A 11 -8.86 10.98 -4.26
N LEU A 12 -9.84 11.86 -4.08
CA LEU A 12 -9.86 12.86 -3.01
C LEU A 12 -9.85 12.19 -1.61
N ARG A 13 -10.62 11.14 -1.42
CA ARG A 13 -10.61 10.35 -0.16
C ARG A 13 -9.23 9.74 0.09
N ALA A 14 -8.61 9.19 -0.94
CA ALA A 14 -7.27 8.60 -0.86
C ALA A 14 -6.22 9.67 -0.52
N TYR A 15 -6.30 10.86 -1.12
CA TYR A 15 -5.48 12.00 -0.77
C TYR A 15 -5.60 12.35 0.72
N TYR A 16 -6.81 12.50 1.25
CA TYR A 16 -6.99 12.80 2.68
C TYR A 16 -6.42 11.70 3.58
N ASN A 17 -6.52 10.43 3.20
CA ASN A 17 -5.91 9.33 3.94
C ASN A 17 -4.38 9.36 3.87
N CYS A 18 -3.81 9.65 2.71
CA CYS A 18 -2.37 9.81 2.51
C CYS A 18 -1.81 11.00 3.31
N ARG A 19 -2.53 12.13 3.31
CA ARG A 19 -2.13 13.37 3.98
C ARG A 19 -2.05 13.25 5.50
N LYS A 20 -2.78 12.34 6.11
CA LYS A 20 -2.75 12.13 7.56
C LYS A 20 -1.32 11.91 8.06
N ARG A 21 -0.88 12.73 9.04
CA ARG A 21 0.47 12.71 9.65
C ARG A 21 1.62 13.11 8.72
N LYS A 22 1.34 13.63 7.50
CA LYS A 22 2.37 14.06 6.53
C LYS A 22 2.22 15.51 6.08
N ARG A 23 1.45 16.32 6.77
CA ARG A 23 1.06 17.69 6.39
C ARG A 23 2.20 18.67 6.22
N ARG A 24 3.40 18.35 6.72
CA ARG A 24 4.58 19.24 6.70
C ARG A 24 5.71 18.72 5.81
N THR A 25 5.48 17.66 5.04
CA THR A 25 6.50 17.18 4.10
C THR A 25 6.49 18.04 2.84
N LEU A 26 7.68 18.33 2.30
CA LEU A 26 7.82 19.16 1.08
C LEU A 26 7.03 18.59 -0.10
N SER A 27 7.06 17.27 -0.28
CA SER A 27 6.31 16.61 -1.36
C SER A 27 4.79 16.77 -1.22
N ALA A 28 4.26 16.72 0.02
CA ALA A 28 2.84 16.97 0.25
C ALA A 28 2.47 18.43 0.00
N LEU A 29 3.28 19.37 0.49
CA LEU A 29 3.06 20.82 0.27
C LEU A 29 3.15 21.18 -1.21
N GLY A 30 4.15 20.65 -1.93
CA GLY A 30 4.27 20.86 -3.37
C GLY A 30 3.05 20.34 -4.15
N PHE A 31 2.54 19.17 -3.78
CA PHE A 31 1.30 18.64 -4.36
C PHE A 31 0.08 19.54 -4.06
N GLU A 32 0.00 20.09 -2.85
CA GLU A 32 -1.10 20.94 -2.38
C GLU A 32 -1.13 22.33 -3.02
N CYS A 33 0.00 22.83 -3.55
CA CYS A 33 0.02 24.11 -4.26
C CYS A 33 -0.95 24.15 -5.46
N ASN A 34 -1.17 23.02 -6.14
CA ASN A 34 -2.09 22.88 -7.26
C ASN A 34 -3.04 21.70 -7.05
N LEU A 35 -3.61 21.59 -5.85
CA LEU A 35 -4.33 20.41 -5.39
C LEU A 35 -5.42 19.94 -6.36
N GLU A 36 -6.31 20.83 -6.77
CA GLU A 36 -7.45 20.46 -7.62
C GLU A 36 -6.99 19.97 -9.00
N ALA A 37 -6.04 20.68 -9.62
CA ALA A 37 -5.48 20.29 -10.90
C ALA A 37 -4.74 18.95 -10.82
N ASN A 38 -3.95 18.75 -9.78
CA ASN A 38 -3.21 17.51 -9.56
C ASN A 38 -4.15 16.30 -9.31
N LEU A 39 -5.23 16.49 -8.54
CA LEU A 39 -6.23 15.44 -8.33
C LEU A 39 -7.02 15.15 -9.61
N ALA A 40 -7.38 16.17 -10.39
CA ALA A 40 -8.09 15.99 -11.66
C ALA A 40 -7.21 15.23 -12.67
N HIS A 41 -5.93 15.64 -12.80
CA HIS A 41 -4.96 14.97 -13.66
C HIS A 41 -4.74 13.50 -13.25
N LEU A 42 -4.55 13.24 -11.95
CA LEU A 42 -4.40 11.87 -11.45
C LEU A 42 -5.66 11.04 -11.75
N THR A 43 -6.85 11.61 -11.51
CA THR A 43 -8.12 10.94 -11.80
C THR A 43 -8.21 10.56 -13.27
N GLN A 44 -7.89 11.49 -14.16
CA GLN A 44 -7.89 11.25 -15.60
C GLN A 44 -6.89 10.16 -16.00
N ALA A 45 -5.64 10.25 -15.51
CA ALA A 45 -4.60 9.27 -15.82
C ALA A 45 -4.98 7.84 -15.37
N LEU A 46 -5.63 7.71 -14.20
CA LEU A 46 -6.14 6.43 -13.73
C LEU A 46 -7.30 5.90 -14.57
N GLN A 47 -8.25 6.77 -14.96
CA GLN A 47 -9.40 6.40 -15.80
C GLN A 47 -8.99 5.97 -17.21
N THR A 48 -7.99 6.63 -17.78
CA THR A 48 -7.44 6.30 -19.10
C THR A 48 -6.38 5.22 -19.07
N ARG A 49 -6.01 4.71 -17.87
CA ARG A 49 -4.95 3.72 -17.65
C ARG A 49 -3.58 4.15 -18.18
N THR A 50 -3.32 5.45 -18.20
CA THR A 50 -2.05 6.05 -18.60
C THR A 50 -1.16 6.41 -17.40
N TYR A 51 -1.64 6.15 -16.19
CA TYR A 51 -0.86 6.39 -14.98
C TYR A 51 0.40 5.51 -14.94
N VAL A 52 1.54 6.16 -14.75
CA VAL A 52 2.84 5.54 -14.52
C VAL A 52 3.39 6.12 -13.22
N PRO A 53 3.82 5.28 -12.28
CA PRO A 53 4.47 5.75 -11.06
C PRO A 53 5.74 6.55 -11.34
N ASP A 54 5.96 7.58 -10.55
CA ASP A 54 7.12 8.44 -10.64
C ASP A 54 8.36 7.79 -10.03
N ARG A 55 9.50 8.44 -10.18
CA ARG A 55 10.76 8.00 -9.57
C ARG A 55 10.66 8.10 -8.05
N SER A 56 11.03 7.02 -7.36
CA SER A 56 11.04 6.99 -5.90
C SER A 56 12.05 7.97 -5.32
N VAL A 57 11.80 8.50 -4.13
CA VAL A 57 12.77 9.29 -3.37
C VAL A 57 13.73 8.34 -2.66
N TYR A 58 15.02 8.44 -2.99
CA TYR A 58 16.08 7.64 -2.36
C TYR A 58 16.70 8.37 -1.18
N PHE A 59 16.87 7.68 -0.06
CA PHE A 59 17.66 8.14 1.07
C PHE A 59 18.16 6.98 1.93
N VAL A 60 19.20 7.23 2.72
CA VAL A 60 19.80 6.23 3.61
C VAL A 60 19.43 6.55 5.05
N VAL A 61 18.91 5.56 5.75
CA VAL A 61 18.72 5.60 7.21
C VAL A 61 19.89 4.87 7.85
N THR A 62 20.62 5.55 8.74
CA THR A 62 21.86 5.02 9.34
C THR A 62 21.65 4.27 10.64
N LYS A 63 20.56 4.54 11.37
CA LYS A 63 20.26 3.93 12.69
C LYS A 63 18.93 3.17 12.66
N PRO A 64 18.79 2.04 13.36
CA PRO A 64 19.82 1.29 14.14
C PRO A 64 20.83 0.54 13.28
N LYS A 65 20.52 0.28 12.00
CA LYS A 65 21.40 -0.31 10.99
C LYS A 65 21.25 0.48 9.68
N PRO A 66 22.31 0.68 8.91
CA PRO A 66 22.22 1.32 7.60
C PRO A 66 21.20 0.59 6.70
N ARG A 67 20.29 1.36 6.09
CA ARG A 67 19.28 0.85 5.16
C ARG A 67 19.04 1.87 4.05
N GLU A 68 19.02 1.39 2.84
CA GLU A 68 18.59 2.15 1.68
C GLU A 68 17.06 2.15 1.63
N ILE A 69 16.46 3.30 1.48
CA ILE A 69 15.02 3.48 1.41
C ILE A 69 14.65 4.12 0.09
N PHE A 70 13.79 3.45 -0.65
CA PHE A 70 13.14 3.96 -1.85
C PHE A 70 11.68 4.27 -1.49
N ALA A 71 11.38 5.53 -1.29
CA ALA A 71 10.05 5.97 -0.89
C ALA A 71 9.29 6.48 -2.11
N ALA A 72 8.09 5.97 -2.32
CA ALA A 72 7.20 6.46 -3.36
C ALA A 72 6.91 7.95 -3.20
N GLU A 73 6.78 8.69 -4.30
CA GLU A 73 6.37 10.08 -4.31
C GLU A 73 4.97 10.28 -3.72
N PHE A 74 4.62 11.50 -3.34
CA PHE A 74 3.36 11.76 -2.65
C PHE A 74 2.14 11.39 -3.50
N LEU A 75 2.19 11.65 -4.81
CA LEU A 75 1.16 11.27 -5.77
C LEU A 75 0.98 9.75 -5.82
N ASP A 76 2.07 9.00 -5.89
CA ASP A 76 2.03 7.53 -5.94
C ASP A 76 1.48 6.95 -4.64
N ARG A 77 1.76 7.56 -3.50
CA ARG A 77 1.16 7.15 -2.22
C ARG A 77 -0.36 7.38 -2.20
N ILE A 78 -0.87 8.42 -2.87
CA ILE A 78 -2.32 8.59 -3.04
C ILE A 78 -2.88 7.38 -3.80
N THR A 79 -2.21 6.98 -4.87
CA THR A 79 -2.58 5.82 -5.69
C THR A 79 -2.57 4.52 -4.88
N HIS A 80 -1.54 4.31 -4.03
CA HIS A 80 -1.51 3.19 -3.08
C HIS A 80 -2.71 3.22 -2.12
N HIS A 81 -3.10 4.40 -1.63
CA HIS A 81 -4.27 4.55 -0.77
C HIS A 81 -5.59 4.25 -1.50
N ILE A 82 -5.70 4.52 -2.80
CA ILE A 82 -6.88 4.13 -3.59
C ILE A 82 -7.03 2.61 -3.53
N LEU A 83 -5.96 1.86 -3.87
CA LEU A 83 -5.97 0.41 -3.83
C LEU A 83 -6.32 -0.13 -2.43
N ILE A 84 -5.63 0.34 -1.40
CA ILE A 84 -5.84 -0.12 -0.02
C ILE A 84 -7.25 0.19 0.49
N ASN A 85 -7.82 1.35 0.18
CA ASN A 85 -9.19 1.69 0.58
C ASN A 85 -10.23 0.68 0.06
N GLU A 86 -10.00 0.11 -1.12
CA GLU A 86 -10.90 -0.86 -1.74
C GLU A 86 -10.70 -2.29 -1.18
N VAL A 87 -9.45 -2.68 -0.92
CA VAL A 87 -9.12 -4.07 -0.57
C VAL A 87 -8.96 -4.33 0.93
N GLU A 88 -8.70 -3.32 1.77
CA GLU A 88 -8.41 -3.47 3.21
C GLU A 88 -9.48 -4.33 3.92
N LYS A 89 -10.77 -4.09 3.63
CA LYS A 89 -11.86 -4.81 4.28
C LYS A 89 -11.90 -6.30 3.90
N ILE A 90 -11.46 -6.63 2.70
CA ILE A 90 -11.38 -8.01 2.21
C ILE A 90 -10.26 -8.73 2.98
N TRP A 91 -9.07 -8.11 3.05
CA TRP A 91 -7.93 -8.64 3.78
C TRP A 91 -8.22 -8.84 5.26
N GLU A 92 -8.85 -7.86 5.91
CA GLU A 92 -9.23 -7.94 7.33
C GLU A 92 -10.17 -9.12 7.63
N LYS A 93 -11.09 -9.44 6.72
CA LYS A 93 -12.11 -10.47 6.95
C LYS A 93 -11.69 -11.86 6.50
N GLN A 94 -10.89 -11.96 5.44
CA GLN A 94 -10.69 -13.24 4.75
C GLN A 94 -9.23 -13.73 4.77
N ILE A 95 -8.25 -12.82 4.90
CA ILE A 95 -6.85 -13.16 4.68
C ILE A 95 -6.04 -13.09 5.97
N PHE A 96 -6.18 -12.02 6.74
CA PHE A 96 -5.33 -11.81 7.89
C PHE A 96 -5.65 -12.76 9.03
N LEU A 97 -4.63 -13.45 9.50
CA LEU A 97 -4.73 -14.27 10.71
C LEU A 97 -5.19 -13.42 11.91
N PRO A 98 -5.99 -13.97 12.83
CA PRO A 98 -6.51 -13.24 13.99
C PRO A 98 -5.45 -12.49 14.79
N HIS A 99 -4.24 -13.06 14.91
CA HIS A 99 -3.14 -12.53 15.71
C HIS A 99 -2.08 -11.76 14.92
N SER A 100 -2.28 -11.58 13.61
CA SER A 100 -1.48 -10.64 12.83
C SER A 100 -1.78 -9.21 13.29
N CYS A 101 -0.76 -8.43 13.69
CA CYS A 101 -0.95 -7.14 14.36
C CYS A 101 -0.40 -5.96 13.57
N ALA A 102 0.51 -6.20 12.62
CA ALA A 102 1.17 -5.12 11.87
C ALA A 102 0.18 -4.37 10.97
N CYS A 103 0.23 -3.05 11.00
CA CYS A 103 -0.57 -2.14 10.15
C CYS A 103 -2.10 -2.34 10.18
N ARG A 104 -2.63 -3.01 11.20
CA ARG A 104 -4.07 -3.27 11.34
C ARG A 104 -4.75 -2.30 12.30
N LYS A 105 -5.98 -1.91 11.98
CA LYS A 105 -6.82 -1.07 12.85
C LYS A 105 -7.11 -1.81 14.17
N ARG A 106 -6.93 -1.13 15.30
CA ARG A 106 -7.15 -1.64 16.65
C ARG A 106 -6.25 -2.81 17.08
N LYS A 107 -5.29 -3.23 16.25
CA LYS A 107 -4.32 -4.30 16.52
C LYS A 107 -2.89 -3.78 16.35
N GLY A 108 -2.52 -2.75 17.06
CA GLY A 108 -1.16 -2.19 17.03
C GLY A 108 -0.20 -2.91 18.00
N HIS A 109 0.98 -2.33 18.19
CA HIS A 109 2.04 -2.87 19.04
C HIS A 109 1.55 -3.20 20.48
N HIS A 110 0.77 -2.32 21.10
CA HIS A 110 0.23 -2.58 22.43
C HIS A 110 -0.73 -3.78 22.50
N TYR A 111 -1.49 -4.02 21.47
CA TYR A 111 -2.32 -5.22 21.39
C TYR A 111 -1.45 -6.48 21.27
N ALA A 112 -0.45 -6.46 20.39
CA ALA A 112 0.49 -7.57 20.21
C ALA A 112 1.21 -7.92 21.51
N MET A 113 1.71 -6.91 22.23
CA MET A 113 2.42 -7.11 23.49
C MET A 113 1.51 -7.72 24.57
N ARG A 114 0.28 -7.22 24.73
CA ARG A 114 -0.68 -7.79 25.69
C ARG A 114 -1.02 -9.23 25.35
N TYR A 115 -1.30 -9.52 24.08
CA TYR A 115 -1.58 -10.86 23.62
C TYR A 115 -0.40 -11.80 23.89
N LEU A 116 0.80 -11.42 23.49
CA LEU A 116 2.02 -12.19 23.71
C LEU A 116 2.26 -12.46 25.21
N SER A 117 2.12 -11.46 26.06
CA SER A 117 2.28 -11.58 27.52
C SER A 117 1.30 -12.58 28.15
N GLN A 118 0.10 -12.70 27.59
CA GLN A 118 -0.87 -13.71 28.01
C GLN A 118 -0.46 -15.12 27.54
N GLN A 119 -0.02 -15.25 26.29
CA GLN A 119 0.34 -16.54 25.72
C GLN A 119 1.58 -17.14 26.37
N ILE A 120 2.63 -16.36 26.65
CA ILE A 120 3.86 -16.82 27.29
C ILE A 120 3.58 -17.50 28.64
N LYS A 121 2.54 -17.08 29.36
CA LYS A 121 2.15 -17.71 30.62
C LYS A 121 1.60 -19.14 30.46
N ASN A 122 1.11 -19.46 29.28
CA ASN A 122 0.43 -20.71 28.97
C ASN A 122 1.35 -21.76 28.32
N PHE A 123 2.55 -21.35 27.87
CA PHE A 123 3.48 -22.24 27.16
C PHE A 123 4.86 -22.22 27.79
N ALA A 124 5.48 -23.42 27.90
CA ALA A 124 6.82 -23.59 28.47
C ALA A 124 7.93 -23.11 27.52
N TYR A 125 7.68 -23.07 26.23
CA TYR A 125 8.66 -22.73 25.20
C TYR A 125 8.08 -21.69 24.22
N PHE A 126 8.96 -20.82 23.70
CA PHE A 126 8.62 -19.91 22.62
C PHE A 126 9.78 -19.83 21.62
N GLY A 127 9.46 -19.57 20.36
CA GLY A 127 10.44 -19.32 19.29
C GLY A 127 10.17 -17.97 18.66
N GLN A 128 11.24 -17.27 18.30
CA GLN A 128 11.19 -16.05 17.52
C GLN A 128 11.83 -16.28 16.16
N PHE A 129 11.11 -15.96 15.09
CA PHE A 129 11.57 -16.12 13.72
C PHE A 129 11.50 -14.77 13.01
N ASP A 130 12.43 -14.54 12.08
CA ASP A 130 12.45 -13.37 11.21
C ASP A 130 12.85 -13.80 9.80
N ILE A 131 12.30 -13.14 8.80
CA ILE A 131 12.60 -13.41 7.39
C ILE A 131 13.70 -12.45 6.94
N THR A 132 14.85 -12.98 6.59
CA THR A 132 15.97 -12.19 6.08
C THR A 132 15.60 -11.53 4.76
N ASN A 133 15.85 -10.22 4.65
CA ASN A 133 15.59 -9.43 3.45
C ASN A 133 14.17 -9.58 2.89
N PHE A 134 13.16 -9.64 3.77
CA PHE A 134 11.75 -9.92 3.41
C PHE A 134 11.29 -9.17 2.15
N PHE A 135 11.43 -7.84 2.12
CA PHE A 135 10.90 -7.03 1.00
C PHE A 135 11.61 -7.28 -0.33
N SER A 136 12.92 -7.52 -0.32
CA SER A 136 13.68 -7.79 -1.54
C SER A 136 13.59 -9.25 -2.01
N SER A 137 13.14 -10.15 -1.13
CA SER A 137 12.93 -11.58 -1.45
C SER A 137 11.53 -11.92 -1.95
N ILE A 138 10.61 -10.95 -1.96
CA ILE A 138 9.24 -11.17 -2.45
C ILE A 138 9.27 -11.37 -3.97
N ASP A 139 8.83 -12.54 -4.40
CA ASP A 139 8.55 -12.81 -5.81
C ASP A 139 7.27 -12.06 -6.22
N LYS A 140 7.39 -11.11 -7.15
CA LYS A 140 6.30 -10.24 -7.59
C LYS A 140 5.22 -11.01 -8.35
N ASP A 141 5.58 -12.03 -9.10
CA ASP A 141 4.63 -12.85 -9.88
C ASP A 141 3.79 -13.71 -8.94
N ILE A 142 4.42 -14.33 -7.95
CA ILE A 142 3.71 -15.08 -6.91
C ILE A 142 2.77 -14.14 -6.12
N LEU A 143 3.27 -12.99 -5.69
CA LEU A 143 2.46 -12.00 -4.98
C LEU A 143 1.24 -11.57 -5.79
N TYR A 144 1.44 -11.23 -7.07
CA TYR A 144 0.37 -10.81 -7.95
C TYR A 144 -0.63 -11.94 -8.22
N SER A 145 -0.16 -13.17 -8.41
CA SER A 145 -1.01 -14.35 -8.58
C SER A 145 -1.93 -14.57 -7.37
N LEU A 146 -1.38 -14.52 -6.15
CA LEU A 146 -2.15 -14.63 -4.91
C LEU A 146 -3.17 -13.49 -4.76
N PHE A 147 -2.78 -12.27 -5.13
CA PHE A 147 -3.67 -11.12 -5.15
C PHE A 147 -4.84 -11.33 -6.11
N CYS A 148 -4.55 -11.78 -7.34
CA CYS A 148 -5.56 -12.08 -8.36
C CYS A 148 -6.56 -13.13 -7.88
N GLN A 149 -6.09 -14.21 -7.27
CA GLN A 149 -6.96 -15.27 -6.73
C GLN A 149 -7.98 -14.69 -5.74
N VAL A 150 -7.52 -13.86 -4.80
CA VAL A 150 -8.41 -13.22 -3.79
C VAL A 150 -9.41 -12.27 -4.44
N ILE A 151 -9.00 -11.45 -5.41
CA ILE A 151 -9.90 -10.50 -6.08
C ILE A 151 -10.93 -11.22 -6.94
N GLN A 152 -10.54 -12.29 -7.63
CA GLN A 152 -11.45 -13.05 -8.49
C GLN A 152 -12.59 -13.71 -7.70
N THR A 153 -12.35 -14.17 -6.49
CA THR A 153 -13.39 -14.79 -5.63
C THR A 153 -14.40 -13.78 -5.06
N GLN A 154 -14.16 -12.49 -5.19
CA GLN A 154 -15.08 -11.49 -4.63
C GLN A 154 -16.36 -11.37 -5.46
N HIS A 155 -17.51 -11.28 -4.80
CA HIS A 155 -18.80 -10.96 -5.42
C HIS A 155 -18.89 -9.45 -5.73
N ARG A 156 -18.09 -9.00 -6.71
CA ARG A 156 -18.00 -7.62 -7.18
C ARG A 156 -18.15 -7.57 -8.71
N PRO A 157 -18.63 -6.45 -9.28
CA PRO A 157 -18.75 -6.28 -10.72
C PRO A 157 -17.39 -6.44 -11.44
N SER A 158 -17.40 -6.89 -12.70
CA SER A 158 -16.18 -7.08 -13.49
C SER A 158 -15.35 -5.79 -13.59
N TRP A 159 -15.98 -4.64 -13.85
CA TRP A 159 -15.28 -3.37 -13.94
C TRP A 159 -14.49 -3.03 -12.66
N TRP A 160 -15.00 -3.40 -11.47
CA TRP A 160 -14.28 -3.20 -10.20
C TRP A 160 -13.05 -4.11 -10.11
N LYS A 161 -13.20 -5.38 -10.50
CA LYS A 161 -12.08 -6.33 -10.50
C LYS A 161 -10.99 -5.88 -11.47
N ASP A 162 -11.38 -5.48 -12.68
CA ASP A 162 -10.46 -5.02 -13.73
C ASP A 162 -9.65 -3.80 -13.29
N ASP A 163 -10.29 -2.83 -12.66
CA ASP A 163 -9.62 -1.63 -12.13
C ASP A 163 -8.64 -1.98 -11.01
N ILE A 164 -9.06 -2.83 -10.06
CA ILE A 164 -8.22 -3.22 -8.92
C ILE A 164 -7.04 -4.09 -9.37
N LEU A 165 -7.25 -5.02 -10.29
CA LEU A 165 -6.18 -5.87 -10.82
C LEU A 165 -5.18 -5.05 -11.63
N TRP A 166 -5.66 -4.16 -12.52
CA TRP A 166 -4.78 -3.26 -13.25
C TRP A 166 -3.93 -2.39 -12.32
N LEU A 167 -4.57 -1.74 -11.34
CA LEU A 167 -3.84 -0.86 -10.41
C LEU A 167 -2.83 -1.63 -9.56
N SER A 168 -3.20 -2.83 -9.09
CA SER A 168 -2.27 -3.67 -8.32
C SER A 168 -1.09 -4.13 -9.16
N GLN A 169 -1.29 -4.45 -10.44
CA GLN A 169 -0.23 -4.79 -11.38
C GLN A 169 0.76 -3.64 -11.53
N VAL A 170 0.26 -2.43 -11.80
CA VAL A 170 1.10 -1.23 -11.90
C VAL A 170 1.94 -1.02 -10.65
N ILE A 171 1.34 -1.15 -9.45
CA ILE A 171 2.04 -0.91 -8.19
C ILE A 171 3.07 -2.02 -7.88
N ILE A 172 2.70 -3.29 -8.06
CA ILE A 172 3.56 -4.43 -7.69
C ILE A 172 4.79 -4.52 -8.63
N PHE A 173 4.58 -4.31 -9.92
CA PHE A 173 5.67 -4.46 -10.90
C PHE A 173 6.50 -3.20 -11.11
N THR A 174 6.14 -2.07 -10.51
CA THR A 174 7.01 -0.89 -10.50
C THR A 174 8.34 -1.21 -9.82
N ASP A 175 9.43 -0.86 -10.49
CA ASP A 175 10.76 -0.94 -9.92
C ASP A 175 11.09 0.36 -9.17
N PRO A 176 11.18 0.34 -7.83
CA PRO A 176 11.46 1.53 -7.05
C PRO A 176 12.90 2.05 -7.22
N THR A 177 13.79 1.22 -7.78
CA THR A 177 15.20 1.57 -8.01
C THR A 177 15.45 2.16 -9.39
N LYS A 178 14.42 2.21 -10.25
CA LYS A 178 14.52 2.72 -11.62
C LYS A 178 15.16 4.11 -11.68
N GLY A 179 16.23 4.23 -12.45
CA GLY A 179 16.97 5.47 -12.64
C GLY A 179 17.98 5.80 -11.53
N TYR A 180 18.26 4.88 -10.58
CA TYR A 180 19.32 4.99 -9.59
C TYR A 180 20.50 4.05 -9.89
N PHE A 181 20.21 2.90 -10.48
CA PHE A 181 21.23 1.93 -10.88
C PHE A 181 21.10 1.67 -12.38
N TYR A 182 22.24 1.48 -13.04
CA TYR A 182 22.36 1.20 -14.47
C TYR A 182 22.40 -0.31 -14.69
#